data_1d569392458ff1a79a38db3c8137a148
#
_entry.id   1d569392458ff1a79a38db3c8137a148
#
_cell.length_a   1.000
_cell.length_b   1.000
_cell.length_c   1.000
_cell.angle_alpha   90.00
_cell.angle_beta   90.00
_cell.angle_gamma   90.00
#
_symmetry.space_group_name_H-M   'P 1'
#
loop_
_entity.id
_entity.type
_entity.pdbx_description
1 polymer ?
#
loop_
_entity_poly.entity_id
_entity_poly.type
_entity_poly.pdbx_seq_one_letter_code
_entity_poly.pdbx_strand_id
1 'polypeptide(L)'
;MIKNIIKYVGISLFVVFFISACAKKTLNIISKDSLYEKGLEYTLINDIVYKNDTKAIMNITYLNASEPNEYDYKYHEFLIGIYIDDINEGLQNKQYILSMNSNTKYIQIPLKKDHPLYNHIPVKNPYAIYYIIKFKKGLEKTLSLKLSHKKFGNANIIYKRF
;
A
#
# COMPACT_ATOMS: atom_id res chain seq x y z
N MET A 1 23.11 33.29 48.58
CA MET A 1 22.87 33.59 47.17
C MET A 1 23.21 32.40 46.24
N ILE A 2 24.35 31.77 46.38
CA ILE A 2 24.81 30.65 45.54
C ILE A 2 23.89 29.42 45.55
N LYS A 3 23.36 29.03 46.73
CA LYS A 3 22.43 27.87 46.86
C LYS A 3 21.15 28.01 46.05
N ASN A 4 20.64 29.20 45.83
CA ASN A 4 19.41 29.41 45.07
C ASN A 4 19.69 29.33 43.56
N ILE A 5 20.86 29.76 43.09
CA ILE A 5 21.29 29.69 41.68
C ILE A 5 21.42 28.23 41.26
N ILE A 6 22.04 27.37 42.07
CA ILE A 6 22.21 25.94 41.81
C ILE A 6 20.84 25.24 41.66
N LYS A 7 19.86 25.62 42.50
CA LYS A 7 18.50 25.05 42.47
C LYS A 7 17.78 25.40 41.18
N TYR A 8 17.89 26.61 40.64
CA TYR A 8 17.25 27.03 39.39
C TYR A 8 17.94 26.44 38.16
N VAL A 9 19.26 26.30 38.18
CA VAL A 9 20.02 25.64 37.10
C VAL A 9 19.65 24.15 36.99
N GLY A 10 19.51 23.45 38.14
CA GLY A 10 19.08 22.05 38.17
C GLY A 10 17.67 21.83 37.63
N ILE A 11 16.73 22.71 37.96
CA ILE A 11 15.34 22.63 37.46
C ILE A 11 15.28 22.92 35.96
N SER A 12 16.05 23.91 35.48
CA SER A 12 16.12 24.25 34.06
C SER A 12 16.68 23.09 33.19
N LEU A 13 17.73 22.42 33.71
CA LEU A 13 18.32 21.27 33.04
C LEU A 13 17.35 20.08 32.95
N PHE A 14 16.57 19.88 34.02
CA PHE A 14 15.59 18.79 34.06
C PHE A 14 14.42 18.99 33.09
N VAL A 15 13.94 20.22 32.93
CA VAL A 15 12.88 20.57 31.98
C VAL A 15 13.34 20.36 30.51
N VAL A 16 14.57 20.71 30.17
CA VAL A 16 15.14 20.52 28.83
C VAL A 16 15.22 19.03 28.46
N PHE A 17 15.53 18.16 29.42
CA PHE A 17 15.59 16.71 29.20
C PHE A 17 14.22 16.10 28.88
N PHE A 18 13.14 16.59 29.50
CA PHE A 18 11.78 16.07 29.21
C PHE A 18 11.24 16.51 27.84
N ILE A 19 11.61 17.69 27.36
CA ILE A 19 11.17 18.18 26.03
C ILE A 19 11.82 17.36 24.91
N SER A 20 13.09 16.94 25.08
CA SER A 20 13.82 16.16 24.06
C SER A 20 13.30 14.73 23.89
N ALA A 21 12.73 14.14 24.95
CA ALA A 21 12.21 12.76 24.91
C ALA A 21 10.86 12.65 24.14
N CYS A 22 10.03 13.71 24.19
CA CYS A 22 8.74 13.73 23.48
C CYS A 22 8.88 13.96 21.98
N ALA A 23 9.89 14.72 21.52
CA ALA A 23 10.05 15.09 20.12
C ALA A 23 10.28 13.88 19.19
N LYS A 24 11.09 12.90 19.62
CA LYS A 24 11.36 11.69 18.81
C LYS A 24 10.14 10.79 18.64
N LYS A 25 9.29 10.68 19.65
CA LYS A 25 8.08 9.84 19.59
C LYS A 25 7.01 10.46 18.71
N THR A 26 6.88 11.77 18.71
CA THR A 26 5.92 12.52 17.90
C THR A 26 6.30 12.49 16.41
N LEU A 27 7.59 12.64 16.08
CA LEU A 27 8.09 12.54 14.70
C LEU A 27 7.85 11.16 14.07
N ASN A 28 8.03 10.08 14.86
CA ASN A 28 7.75 8.72 14.39
C ASN A 28 6.24 8.45 14.18
N ILE A 29 5.36 9.11 14.93
CA ILE A 29 3.91 9.01 14.76
C ILE A 29 3.50 9.77 13.49
N ILE A 30 3.98 10.99 13.30
CA ILE A 30 3.67 11.81 12.11
C ILE A 30 4.16 11.14 10.83
N SER A 31 5.35 10.51 10.83
CA SER A 31 5.86 9.79 9.66
C SER A 31 5.03 8.53 9.34
N LYS A 32 4.55 7.78 10.33
CA LYS A 32 3.66 6.64 10.12
C LYS A 32 2.30 7.04 9.57
N ASP A 33 1.71 8.11 10.09
CA ASP A 33 0.42 8.61 9.62
C ASP A 33 0.52 9.13 8.18
N SER A 34 1.62 9.82 7.82
CA SER A 34 1.81 10.32 6.45
C SER A 34 1.95 9.22 5.41
N LEU A 35 2.59 8.09 5.73
CA LEU A 35 2.70 6.93 4.84
C LEU A 35 1.35 6.22 4.65
N TYR A 36 0.58 6.12 5.72
CA TYR A 36 -0.76 5.56 5.67
C TYR A 36 -1.71 6.44 4.85
N GLU A 37 -1.70 7.75 5.07
CA GLU A 37 -2.51 8.71 4.32
C GLU A 37 -2.17 8.72 2.83
N LYS A 38 -0.86 8.76 2.48
CA LYS A 38 -0.42 8.63 1.09
C LYS A 38 -0.84 7.30 0.48
N GLY A 39 -0.72 6.20 1.23
CA GLY A 39 -1.20 4.90 0.80
C GLY A 39 -2.69 4.92 0.47
N LEU A 40 -3.53 5.55 1.31
CA LEU A 40 -4.97 5.69 1.07
C LEU A 40 -5.29 6.46 -0.20
N GLU A 41 -4.59 7.57 -0.45
CA GLU A 41 -4.81 8.41 -1.64
C GLU A 41 -4.61 7.63 -2.95
N TYR A 42 -3.63 6.70 -2.97
CA TYR A 42 -3.30 5.89 -4.15
C TYR A 42 -3.85 4.46 -4.08
N THR A 43 -4.80 4.20 -3.17
CA THR A 43 -5.47 2.90 -3.06
C THR A 43 -6.86 2.95 -3.66
N LEU A 44 -7.11 2.09 -4.62
CA LEU A 44 -8.40 1.91 -5.27
C LEU A 44 -8.87 0.46 -5.10
N ILE A 45 -10.19 0.30 -4.98
CA ILE A 45 -10.83 -1.01 -4.81
C ILE A 45 -11.87 -1.17 -5.90
N ASN A 46 -11.93 -2.34 -6.48
CA ASN A 46 -13.01 -2.74 -7.39
C ASN A 46 -13.27 -4.25 -7.25
N ASP A 47 -14.45 -4.68 -7.66
CA ASP A 47 -14.90 -6.06 -7.51
C ASP A 47 -15.48 -6.63 -8.81
N ILE A 48 -15.55 -7.96 -8.87
CA ILE A 48 -16.27 -8.70 -9.88
C ILE A 48 -17.55 -9.23 -9.22
N VAL A 49 -18.69 -8.69 -9.65
CA VAL A 49 -20.01 -9.12 -9.19
C VAL A 49 -20.70 -9.93 -10.29
N TYR A 50 -21.23 -11.10 -9.95
CA TYR A 50 -21.99 -11.95 -10.86
C TYR A 50 -23.25 -12.46 -10.18
N LYS A 51 -24.43 -12.15 -10.75
CA LYS A 51 -25.76 -12.51 -10.20
C LYS A 51 -25.96 -12.09 -8.74
N ASN A 52 -25.56 -10.87 -8.42
CA ASN A 52 -25.59 -10.25 -7.09
C ASN A 52 -24.59 -10.84 -6.05
N ASP A 53 -23.72 -11.76 -6.46
CA ASP A 53 -22.67 -12.30 -5.61
C ASP A 53 -21.30 -11.70 -5.98
N THR A 54 -20.53 -11.26 -4.99
CA THR A 54 -19.15 -10.82 -5.19
C THR A 54 -18.27 -12.04 -5.38
N LYS A 55 -17.67 -12.16 -6.57
CA LYS A 55 -16.80 -13.29 -6.96
C LYS A 55 -15.32 -13.01 -6.78
N ALA A 56 -14.92 -11.77 -6.83
CA ALA A 56 -13.56 -11.34 -6.48
C ALA A 56 -13.54 -9.88 -6.06
N ILE A 57 -12.62 -9.53 -5.17
CA ILE A 57 -12.31 -8.14 -4.79
C ILE A 57 -10.83 -7.90 -5.07
N MET A 58 -10.53 -6.80 -5.75
CA MET A 58 -9.19 -6.34 -6.05
C MET A 58 -8.94 -5.00 -5.36
N ASN A 59 -7.96 -4.97 -4.46
CA ASN A 59 -7.51 -3.78 -3.75
C ASN A 59 -6.10 -3.46 -4.24
N ILE A 60 -5.88 -2.28 -4.82
CA ILE A 60 -4.60 -1.91 -5.42
C ILE A 60 -4.11 -0.57 -4.87
N THR A 61 -2.86 -0.55 -4.40
CA THR A 61 -2.11 0.68 -4.09
C THR A 61 -0.99 0.87 -5.11
N TYR A 62 -0.94 2.02 -5.77
CA TYR A 62 0.15 2.34 -6.70
C TYR A 62 1.35 2.90 -5.93
N LEU A 63 2.39 2.07 -5.76
CA LEU A 63 3.53 2.36 -4.91
C LEU A 63 4.41 3.49 -5.44
N ASN A 64 4.65 3.56 -6.74
CA ASN A 64 5.47 4.63 -7.32
C ASN A 64 4.87 6.04 -7.16
N ALA A 65 3.57 6.15 -6.90
CA ALA A 65 2.93 7.44 -6.64
C ALA A 65 2.97 7.76 -5.13
N SER A 66 2.82 6.73 -4.26
CA SER A 66 2.88 6.93 -2.81
C SER A 66 4.29 7.32 -2.32
N GLU A 67 5.34 6.72 -2.91
CA GLU A 67 6.75 6.97 -2.55
C GLU A 67 7.66 6.98 -3.80
N PRO A 68 7.68 8.08 -4.58
CA PRO A 68 8.31 8.11 -5.90
C PRO A 68 9.81 7.78 -5.92
N ASN A 69 10.52 7.99 -4.81
CA ASN A 69 11.99 7.82 -4.73
C ASN A 69 12.41 6.43 -4.24
N GLU A 70 11.49 5.58 -3.76
CA GLU A 70 11.83 4.28 -3.16
C GLU A 70 11.66 3.12 -4.14
N TYR A 71 10.94 3.33 -5.27
CA TYR A 71 10.62 2.26 -6.21
C TYR A 71 11.40 2.35 -7.51
N ASP A 72 11.68 1.18 -8.12
CA ASP A 72 12.44 1.09 -9.35
C ASP A 72 11.77 1.88 -10.48
N TYR A 73 12.51 2.83 -11.06
CA TYR A 73 12.03 3.64 -12.19
C TYR A 73 11.71 2.82 -13.46
N LYS A 74 12.19 1.56 -13.54
CA LYS A 74 11.95 0.66 -14.68
C LYS A 74 10.57 -0.01 -14.65
N TYR A 75 9.91 0.00 -13.48
CA TYR A 75 8.66 -0.71 -13.28
C TYR A 75 7.57 0.21 -12.73
N HIS A 76 6.32 -0.09 -13.08
CA HIS A 76 5.15 0.30 -12.31
C HIS A 76 4.95 -0.76 -11.24
N GLU A 77 5.08 -0.37 -9.98
CA GLU A 77 4.97 -1.26 -8.84
C GLU A 77 3.66 -1.03 -8.10
N PHE A 78 2.97 -2.12 -7.82
CA PHE A 78 1.67 -2.11 -7.16
C PHE A 78 1.68 -3.09 -5.99
N LEU A 79 1.09 -2.66 -4.88
CA LEU A 79 0.67 -3.54 -3.81
C LEU A 79 -0.76 -3.97 -4.10
N ILE A 80 -0.99 -5.26 -4.36
CA ILE A 80 -2.30 -5.78 -4.76
C ILE A 80 -2.77 -6.82 -3.76
N GLY A 81 -3.97 -6.60 -3.18
CA GLY A 81 -4.71 -7.59 -2.43
C GLY A 81 -5.83 -8.18 -3.29
N ILE A 82 -5.91 -9.50 -3.37
CA ILE A 82 -6.95 -10.20 -4.12
C ILE A 82 -7.65 -11.19 -3.20
N TYR A 83 -8.96 -11.02 -3.10
CA TYR A 83 -9.90 -11.99 -2.54
C TYR A 83 -10.67 -12.64 -3.69
N ILE A 84 -10.79 -13.96 -3.67
CA ILE A 84 -11.62 -14.75 -4.59
C ILE A 84 -12.57 -15.59 -3.76
N ASP A 85 -13.85 -15.51 -4.09
CA ASP A 85 -14.90 -16.31 -3.47
C ASP A 85 -14.67 -17.81 -3.78
N ASP A 86 -14.97 -18.69 -2.82
CA ASP A 86 -14.86 -20.15 -2.87
C ASP A 86 -13.44 -20.73 -2.87
N ILE A 87 -12.41 -20.03 -3.34
CA ILE A 87 -11.05 -20.57 -3.47
C ILE A 87 -10.03 -19.49 -3.09
N ASN A 88 -9.45 -19.60 -1.91
CA ASN A 88 -8.46 -18.61 -1.44
C ASN A 88 -7.07 -18.82 -2.07
N GLU A 89 -7.00 -18.90 -3.40
CA GLU A 89 -5.75 -19.08 -4.16
C GLU A 89 -5.18 -17.77 -4.72
N GLY A 90 -5.93 -16.67 -4.63
CA GLY A 90 -5.52 -15.38 -5.17
C GLY A 90 -5.17 -15.48 -6.67
N LEU A 91 -4.04 -14.89 -7.09
CA LEU A 91 -3.57 -14.94 -8.49
C LEU A 91 -3.01 -16.31 -8.93
N GLN A 92 -2.93 -17.31 -8.06
CA GLN A 92 -2.58 -18.66 -8.46
C GLN A 92 -3.75 -19.36 -9.16
N ASN A 93 -4.97 -18.88 -8.95
CA ASN A 93 -6.14 -19.33 -9.69
C ASN A 93 -6.08 -18.86 -11.15
N LYS A 94 -5.72 -19.76 -12.05
CA LYS A 94 -5.54 -19.47 -13.47
C LYS A 94 -6.82 -19.03 -14.21
N GLN A 95 -8.00 -19.11 -13.58
CA GLN A 95 -9.24 -18.59 -14.14
C GLN A 95 -9.34 -17.07 -14.06
N TYR A 96 -8.56 -16.46 -13.15
CA TYR A 96 -8.45 -15.03 -13.00
C TYR A 96 -7.14 -14.52 -13.63
N ILE A 97 -7.25 -13.56 -14.52
CA ILE A 97 -6.13 -13.01 -15.25
C ILE A 97 -5.98 -11.54 -14.89
N LEU A 98 -4.83 -11.19 -14.30
CA LEU A 98 -4.45 -9.81 -14.06
C LEU A 98 -3.70 -9.27 -15.28
N SER A 99 -4.03 -8.05 -15.70
CA SER A 99 -3.34 -7.35 -16.76
C SER A 99 -3.24 -5.85 -16.46
N MET A 100 -2.25 -5.18 -17.05
CA MET A 100 -2.13 -3.72 -17.09
C MET A 100 -2.04 -3.28 -18.54
N ASN A 101 -2.98 -2.42 -19.01
CA ASN A 101 -3.06 -1.97 -20.41
C ASN A 101 -3.00 -3.14 -21.39
N SER A 102 -3.73 -4.23 -21.11
CA SER A 102 -3.74 -5.49 -21.84
C SER A 102 -2.45 -6.33 -21.78
N ASN A 103 -1.39 -5.86 -21.10
CA ASN A 103 -0.19 -6.64 -20.88
C ASN A 103 -0.40 -7.57 -19.67
N THR A 104 -0.21 -8.88 -19.86
CA THR A 104 -0.32 -9.91 -18.82
C THR A 104 1.03 -10.36 -18.26
N LYS A 105 2.15 -9.77 -18.76
CA LYS A 105 3.49 -10.11 -18.29
C LYS A 105 3.89 -9.19 -17.14
N TYR A 106 4.07 -9.77 -15.97
CA TYR A 106 4.48 -9.06 -14.76
C TYR A 106 5.36 -9.95 -13.87
N ILE A 107 6.09 -9.33 -12.96
CA ILE A 107 6.77 -10.01 -11.87
C ILE A 107 5.81 -10.03 -10.69
N GLN A 108 5.60 -11.20 -10.09
CA GLN A 108 4.74 -11.40 -8.94
C GLN A 108 5.58 -11.83 -7.74
N ILE A 109 5.48 -11.10 -6.64
CA ILE A 109 6.15 -11.39 -5.38
C ILE A 109 5.07 -11.51 -4.29
N PRO A 110 4.86 -12.70 -3.70
CA PRO A 110 3.92 -12.85 -2.59
C PRO A 110 4.34 -11.99 -1.40
N LEU A 111 3.41 -11.23 -0.84
CA LEU A 111 3.66 -10.39 0.33
C LEU A 111 3.39 -11.18 1.62
N LYS A 112 4.44 -11.47 2.36
CA LYS A 112 4.35 -12.14 3.67
C LYS A 112 3.89 -11.14 4.74
N LYS A 113 3.28 -11.66 5.82
CA LYS A 113 2.78 -10.84 6.94
C LYS A 113 3.88 -10.10 7.71
N ASP A 114 5.12 -10.60 7.69
CA ASP A 114 6.30 -10.01 8.30
C ASP A 114 7.00 -8.95 7.43
N HIS A 115 6.59 -8.81 6.17
CA HIS A 115 7.14 -7.80 5.27
C HIS A 115 6.75 -6.38 5.72
N PRO A 116 7.67 -5.39 5.74
CA PRO A 116 7.37 -4.01 6.16
C PRO A 116 6.14 -3.41 5.49
N LEU A 117 5.99 -3.57 4.16
CA LEU A 117 4.84 -3.08 3.40
C LEU A 117 3.49 -3.68 3.84
N TYR A 118 3.48 -4.84 4.52
CA TYR A 118 2.24 -5.42 5.01
C TYR A 118 1.56 -4.53 6.06
N ASN A 119 2.34 -3.79 6.85
CA ASN A 119 1.83 -2.86 7.83
C ASN A 119 1.29 -1.56 7.21
N HIS A 120 1.68 -1.27 5.98
CA HIS A 120 1.29 -0.07 5.23
C HIS A 120 0.10 -0.31 4.28
N ILE A 121 -0.52 -1.50 4.30
CA ILE A 121 -1.75 -1.75 3.55
C ILE A 121 -2.86 -0.89 4.15
N PRO A 122 -3.40 0.10 3.42
CA PRO A 122 -4.37 1.05 3.99
C PRO A 122 -5.71 0.40 4.33
N VAL A 123 -6.17 -0.51 3.47
CA VAL A 123 -7.43 -1.25 3.67
C VAL A 123 -7.11 -2.73 3.62
N LYS A 124 -7.00 -3.36 4.80
CA LYS A 124 -6.71 -4.79 4.92
C LYS A 124 -7.99 -5.61 4.84
N ASN A 125 -8.02 -6.51 3.87
CA ASN A 125 -8.99 -7.60 3.85
C ASN A 125 -8.31 -8.85 4.43
N PRO A 126 -8.78 -9.43 5.55
CA PRO A 126 -8.13 -10.59 6.18
C PRO A 126 -8.19 -11.86 5.32
N TYR A 127 -9.09 -11.90 4.34
CA TYR A 127 -9.27 -13.01 3.41
C TYR A 127 -8.52 -12.82 2.09
N ALA A 128 -7.91 -11.66 1.84
CA ALA A 128 -7.15 -11.41 0.62
C ALA A 128 -5.73 -11.95 0.74
N ILE A 129 -5.20 -12.42 -0.39
CA ILE A 129 -3.77 -12.68 -0.58
C ILE A 129 -3.14 -11.46 -1.21
N TYR A 130 -2.03 -11.01 -0.63
CA TYR A 130 -1.34 -9.79 -1.06
C TYR A 130 -0.08 -10.10 -1.85
N TYR A 131 0.20 -9.25 -2.84
CA TYR A 131 1.34 -9.35 -3.75
C TYR A 131 1.95 -7.99 -4.01
N ILE A 132 3.26 -7.96 -4.26
CA ILE A 132 3.91 -6.88 -5.00
C ILE A 132 3.93 -7.30 -6.46
N ILE A 133 3.29 -6.52 -7.32
CA ILE A 133 3.22 -6.76 -8.76
C ILE A 133 3.99 -5.66 -9.49
N LYS A 134 4.90 -6.07 -10.40
CA LYS A 134 5.73 -5.15 -11.16
C LYS A 134 5.49 -5.33 -12.66
N PHE A 135 4.93 -4.31 -13.29
CA PHE A 135 4.83 -4.22 -14.74
C PHE A 135 5.95 -3.37 -15.31
N LYS A 136 6.59 -3.81 -16.39
CA LYS A 136 7.61 -3.00 -17.04
C LYS A 136 7.02 -1.68 -17.54
N LYS A 137 7.65 -0.55 -17.22
CA LYS A 137 7.23 0.77 -17.71
C LYS A 137 7.32 0.89 -19.21
N GLY A 138 6.29 1.47 -19.82
CA GLY A 138 6.24 1.91 -21.19
C GLY A 138 5.98 3.41 -21.29
N LEU A 139 5.38 3.84 -22.40
CA LEU A 139 5.05 5.25 -22.67
C LEU A 139 3.61 5.61 -22.28
N GLU A 140 2.98 4.77 -21.46
CA GLU A 140 1.57 4.89 -21.10
C GLU A 140 1.31 6.16 -20.30
N LYS A 141 0.27 6.92 -20.67
CA LYS A 141 -0.23 8.08 -19.92
C LYS A 141 -1.25 7.69 -18.84
N THR A 142 -1.81 6.51 -18.96
CA THR A 142 -2.84 5.98 -18.06
C THR A 142 -2.53 4.52 -17.77
N LEU A 143 -2.67 4.12 -16.51
CA LEU A 143 -2.48 2.74 -16.09
C LEU A 143 -3.85 2.13 -15.81
N SER A 144 -4.27 1.21 -16.65
CA SER A 144 -5.53 0.47 -16.49
C SER A 144 -5.21 -0.95 -16.05
N LEU A 145 -5.45 -1.24 -14.76
CA LEU A 145 -5.31 -2.58 -14.21
C LEU A 145 -6.65 -3.29 -14.25
N LYS A 146 -6.64 -4.51 -14.78
CA LYS A 146 -7.84 -5.30 -14.99
C LYS A 146 -7.65 -6.71 -14.44
N LEU A 147 -8.53 -7.12 -13.55
CA LEU A 147 -8.72 -8.51 -13.15
C LEU A 147 -9.88 -9.08 -13.95
N SER A 148 -9.69 -10.15 -14.68
CA SER A 148 -10.69 -10.72 -15.60
C SER A 148 -10.95 -12.18 -15.27
N HIS A 149 -12.21 -12.60 -15.34
CA HIS A 149 -12.63 -13.99 -15.29
C HIS A 149 -13.58 -14.28 -16.46
N LYS A 150 -13.36 -15.39 -17.19
CA LYS A 150 -14.10 -15.70 -18.43
C LYS A 150 -15.62 -15.76 -18.25
N LYS A 151 -16.09 -16.23 -17.10
CA LYS A 151 -17.52 -16.41 -16.80
C LYS A 151 -18.11 -15.23 -16.03
N PHE A 152 -17.35 -14.64 -15.10
CA PHE A 152 -17.89 -13.69 -14.13
C PHE A 152 -17.70 -12.23 -14.53
N GLY A 153 -16.88 -11.94 -15.56
CA GLY A 153 -16.64 -10.58 -16.03
C GLY A 153 -15.30 -10.03 -15.52
N ASN A 154 -15.23 -8.74 -15.24
CA ASN A 154 -13.98 -8.11 -14.87
C ASN A 154 -14.16 -6.94 -13.89
N ALA A 155 -13.11 -6.67 -13.11
CA ALA A 155 -12.91 -5.45 -12.34
C ALA A 155 -11.79 -4.65 -13.00
N ASN A 156 -11.96 -3.32 -13.16
CA ASN A 156 -11.00 -2.44 -13.80
C ASN A 156 -10.72 -1.23 -12.92
N ILE A 157 -9.44 -0.93 -12.69
CA ILE A 157 -8.96 0.21 -11.92
C ILE A 157 -8.08 1.06 -12.81
N ILE A 158 -8.30 2.39 -12.81
CA ILE A 158 -7.60 3.32 -13.68
C ILE A 158 -6.87 4.35 -12.84
N TYR A 159 -5.54 4.41 -13.00
CA TYR A 159 -4.72 5.51 -12.50
C TYR A 159 -4.39 6.45 -13.64
N LYS A 160 -4.74 7.71 -13.50
CA LYS A 160 -4.27 8.76 -14.41
C LYS A 160 -2.85 9.11 -14.00
N ARG A 161 -1.94 9.20 -14.97
CA ARG A 161 -0.55 9.62 -14.73
C ARG A 161 -0.54 11.08 -14.26
N PHE A 162 0.10 11.30 -13.13
CA PHE A 162 0.39 12.62 -12.59
C PHE A 162 1.69 13.15 -13.20
#